data_768d9069a1e3cce753e7e5273bb72f4a
#
_entry.id   768d9069a1e3cce753e7e5273bb72f4a
#
_cell.length_a   1.000
_cell.length_b   1.000
_cell.length_c   1.000
_cell.angle_alpha   90.00
_cell.angle_beta   90.00
_cell.angle_gamma   90.00
#
_symmetry.space_group_name_H-M   'P 1'
#
loop_
_entity.id
_entity.type
_entity.pdbx_description
1 polymer ?
#
loop_
_entity_poly.entity_id
_entity_poly.type
_entity_poly.pdbx_seq_one_letter_code
_entity_poly.pdbx_strand_id
1 'polypeptide(L)'
;MTKPAAVLWDMDGTIVDSEHYWLSSEQELAASVGAIWTEQDGMNLIGMSLYDSSRLIKQKLGLEISADEVISTLTASVISKLEHSLPWRPGALELLTELKQSGMPMALVTMSMRTNADAVVARMGEKFFDLVIAGDEVEHGKPHPEPYLKAARLLGVDIKDCIAFEDSISGLKSAEASGAIAIGIPNMIKIPEQPGRILWPTLRGVTISDLQDIHQKKRAQ
;
A
#
# COMPACT_ATOMS: atom_id res chain seq x y z
N MET A 1 -28.19 7.88 5.56
CA MET A 1 -26.81 7.70 6.07
C MET A 1 -25.86 8.24 5.02
N THR A 2 -24.93 9.11 5.41
CA THR A 2 -23.87 9.58 4.49
C THR A 2 -22.90 8.43 4.30
N LYS A 3 -22.64 8.06 3.03
CA LYS A 3 -21.66 7.01 2.68
C LYS A 3 -20.31 7.66 2.30
N PRO A 4 -19.19 6.96 2.45
CA PRO A 4 -17.93 7.42 1.89
C PRO A 4 -18.07 7.73 0.39
N ALA A 5 -17.33 8.73 -0.09
CA ALA A 5 -17.31 9.09 -1.51
C ALA A 5 -16.43 8.15 -2.32
N ALA A 6 -15.36 7.63 -1.71
CA ALA A 6 -14.47 6.63 -2.30
C ALA A 6 -13.69 5.88 -1.21
N VAL A 7 -13.13 4.73 -1.58
CA VAL A 7 -12.17 3.99 -0.74
C VAL A 7 -10.81 3.94 -1.45
N LEU A 8 -9.77 4.40 -0.77
CA LEU A 8 -8.41 4.51 -1.24
C LEU A 8 -7.59 3.41 -0.58
N TRP A 9 -6.93 2.58 -1.37
CA TRP A 9 -6.28 1.38 -0.89
C TRP A 9 -4.77 1.45 -1.10
N ASP A 10 -3.99 1.31 -0.05
CA ASP A 10 -2.63 0.86 -0.22
C ASP A 10 -2.59 -0.59 -0.73
N MET A 11 -1.47 -1.02 -1.27
CA MET A 11 -1.30 -2.32 -1.91
C MET A 11 -0.53 -3.32 -1.04
N ASP A 12 0.76 -3.07 -0.89
CA ASP A 12 1.71 -3.99 -0.27
C ASP A 12 1.51 -4.01 1.25
N GLY A 13 1.22 -5.17 1.84
CA GLY A 13 0.89 -5.30 3.26
C GLY A 13 -0.56 -4.97 3.62
N THR A 14 -1.31 -4.27 2.75
CA THR A 14 -2.71 -3.88 2.96
C THR A 14 -3.69 -4.80 2.21
N ILE A 15 -3.57 -4.91 0.90
CA ILE A 15 -4.40 -5.80 0.06
C ILE A 15 -3.72 -7.16 -0.11
N VAL A 16 -2.42 -7.14 -0.42
CA VAL A 16 -1.61 -8.33 -0.65
C VAL A 16 -0.48 -8.43 0.37
N ASP A 17 -0.23 -9.62 0.88
CA ASP A 17 0.86 -9.90 1.82
C ASP A 17 2.17 -10.18 1.04
N SER A 18 2.65 -9.15 0.34
CA SER A 18 3.82 -9.21 -0.53
C SER A 18 5.15 -8.98 0.18
N GLU A 19 5.15 -8.56 1.44
CA GLU A 19 6.36 -8.16 2.19
C GLU A 19 7.40 -9.28 2.25
N HIS A 20 6.97 -10.54 2.40
CA HIS A 20 7.88 -11.68 2.38
C HIS A 20 8.52 -11.91 1.00
N TYR A 21 7.89 -11.51 -0.10
CA TYR A 21 8.47 -11.55 -1.43
C TYR A 21 9.52 -10.44 -1.62
N TRP A 22 9.25 -9.25 -1.10
CA TRP A 22 10.24 -8.17 -1.08
C TRP A 22 11.48 -8.58 -0.30
N LEU A 23 11.32 -9.04 0.95
CA LEU A 23 12.42 -9.50 1.79
C LEU A 23 13.23 -10.62 1.13
N SER A 24 12.58 -11.65 0.57
CA SER A 24 13.29 -12.74 -0.11
C SER A 24 14.04 -12.26 -1.36
N SER A 25 13.50 -11.30 -2.10
CA SER A 25 14.17 -10.71 -3.27
C SER A 25 15.39 -9.89 -2.88
N GLU A 26 15.32 -9.15 -1.78
CA GLU A 26 16.45 -8.41 -1.20
C GLU A 26 17.56 -9.37 -0.74
N GLN A 27 17.19 -10.48 -0.09
CA GLN A 27 18.12 -11.52 0.33
C GLN A 27 18.80 -12.23 -0.85
N GLU A 28 18.05 -12.51 -1.92
CA GLU A 28 18.59 -13.07 -3.17
C GLU A 28 19.58 -12.11 -3.83
N LEU A 29 19.26 -10.82 -3.88
CA LEU A 29 20.16 -9.79 -4.39
C LEU A 29 21.45 -9.72 -3.57
N ALA A 30 21.35 -9.72 -2.24
CA ALA A 30 22.49 -9.70 -1.35
C ALA A 30 23.37 -10.96 -1.53
N ALA A 31 22.75 -12.14 -1.61
CA ALA A 31 23.45 -13.40 -1.82
C ALA A 31 24.21 -13.42 -3.16
N SER A 32 23.67 -12.79 -4.22
CA SER A 32 24.31 -12.71 -5.54
C SER A 32 25.66 -11.99 -5.52
N VAL A 33 25.88 -11.14 -4.52
CA VAL A 33 27.15 -10.39 -4.33
C VAL A 33 27.93 -10.88 -3.10
N GLY A 34 27.55 -12.02 -2.52
CA GLY A 34 28.23 -12.61 -1.34
C GLY A 34 28.01 -11.86 -0.04
N ALA A 35 26.98 -11.00 0.04
CA ALA A 35 26.62 -10.23 1.22
C ALA A 35 25.45 -10.87 1.98
N ILE A 36 25.21 -10.38 3.20
CA ILE A 36 24.10 -10.82 4.07
C ILE A 36 23.09 -9.68 4.18
N TRP A 37 21.82 -10.03 3.97
CA TRP A 37 20.65 -9.17 4.22
C TRP A 37 19.76 -9.84 5.26
N THR A 38 19.64 -9.21 6.42
CA THR A 38 18.87 -9.76 7.53
C THR A 38 17.39 -9.40 7.41
N GLU A 39 16.54 -10.12 8.12
CA GLU A 39 15.12 -9.78 8.25
C GLU A 39 14.92 -8.35 8.78
N GLN A 40 15.76 -7.94 9.77
CA GLN A 40 15.70 -6.57 10.30
C GLN A 40 16.03 -5.51 9.24
N ASP A 41 16.90 -5.82 8.28
CA ASP A 41 17.22 -4.90 7.18
C ASP A 41 16.00 -4.66 6.30
N GLY A 42 15.29 -5.74 5.91
CA GLY A 42 14.05 -5.63 5.16
C GLY A 42 12.97 -4.90 5.95
N MET A 43 12.77 -5.23 7.21
CA MET A 43 11.78 -4.56 8.07
C MET A 43 11.99 -3.04 8.16
N ASN A 44 13.24 -2.57 8.11
CA ASN A 44 13.55 -1.15 8.12
C ASN A 44 13.15 -0.41 6.84
N LEU A 45 12.87 -1.14 5.75
CA LEU A 45 12.47 -0.56 4.46
C LEU A 45 10.95 -0.48 4.28
N ILE A 46 10.16 -1.17 5.12
CA ILE A 46 8.70 -1.22 4.99
C ILE A 46 8.11 0.19 5.01
N GLY A 47 7.30 0.50 3.99
CA GLY A 47 6.65 1.80 3.82
C GLY A 47 7.55 2.92 3.31
N MET A 48 8.79 2.62 2.90
CA MET A 48 9.67 3.56 2.19
C MET A 48 9.36 3.56 0.69
N SER A 49 9.75 4.64 0.01
CA SER A 49 9.74 4.64 -1.45
C SER A 49 10.80 3.65 -1.98
N LEU A 50 10.56 3.03 -3.14
CA LEU A 50 11.56 2.14 -3.75
C LEU A 50 12.86 2.87 -4.09
N TYR A 51 12.82 4.18 -4.37
CA TYR A 51 14.03 4.98 -4.59
C TYR A 51 14.87 5.12 -3.32
N ASP A 52 14.25 5.38 -2.17
CA ASP A 52 14.98 5.51 -0.92
C ASP A 52 15.50 4.16 -0.43
N SER A 53 14.66 3.10 -0.50
CA SER A 53 15.08 1.75 -0.14
C SER A 53 16.20 1.24 -1.03
N SER A 54 16.15 1.45 -2.36
CA SER A 54 17.20 1.02 -3.29
C SER A 54 18.54 1.70 -3.01
N ARG A 55 18.55 2.98 -2.61
CA ARG A 55 19.77 3.69 -2.21
C ARG A 55 20.39 3.07 -0.95
N LEU A 56 19.56 2.73 0.04
CA LEU A 56 20.02 2.07 1.27
C LEU A 56 20.55 0.67 0.97
N ILE A 57 19.86 -0.12 0.16
CA ILE A 57 20.30 -1.44 -0.29
C ILE A 57 21.64 -1.33 -1.01
N LYS A 58 21.74 -0.44 -2.01
CA LYS A 58 22.97 -0.18 -2.75
C LYS A 58 24.14 0.16 -1.83
N GLN A 59 23.93 1.10 -0.91
CA GLN A 59 24.95 1.53 0.04
C GLN A 59 25.39 0.39 0.95
N LYS A 60 24.45 -0.37 1.51
CA LYS A 60 24.75 -1.46 2.45
C LYS A 60 25.44 -2.63 1.79
N LEU A 61 25.03 -2.99 0.56
CA LEU A 61 25.59 -4.12 -0.18
C LEU A 61 26.82 -3.76 -1.02
N GLY A 62 27.20 -2.47 -1.10
CA GLY A 62 28.32 -2.01 -1.90
C GLY A 62 28.12 -2.24 -3.41
N LEU A 63 26.87 -2.10 -3.89
CA LEU A 63 26.57 -2.36 -5.29
C LEU A 63 27.07 -1.24 -6.20
N GLU A 64 27.72 -1.62 -7.33
CA GLU A 64 28.15 -0.67 -8.35
C GLU A 64 27.05 -0.29 -9.36
N ILE A 65 25.92 -1.02 -9.37
CA ILE A 65 24.77 -0.75 -10.22
C ILE A 65 23.99 0.49 -9.75
N SER A 66 23.19 1.09 -10.62
CA SER A 66 22.35 2.25 -10.31
C SER A 66 21.19 1.88 -9.37
N ALA A 67 20.59 2.87 -8.72
CA ALA A 67 19.36 2.66 -7.92
C ALA A 67 18.22 2.11 -8.79
N ASP A 68 18.09 2.57 -10.02
CA ASP A 68 17.07 2.10 -10.98
C ASP A 68 17.26 0.63 -11.35
N GLU A 69 18.51 0.17 -11.47
CA GLU A 69 18.80 -1.25 -11.71
C GLU A 69 18.47 -2.11 -10.48
N VAL A 70 18.70 -1.61 -9.25
CA VAL A 70 18.25 -2.29 -8.02
C VAL A 70 16.73 -2.40 -8.01
N ILE A 71 16.01 -1.29 -8.27
CA ILE A 71 14.54 -1.28 -8.35
C ILE A 71 14.04 -2.30 -9.38
N SER A 72 14.60 -2.27 -10.59
CA SER A 72 14.20 -3.17 -11.67
C SER A 72 14.41 -4.64 -11.31
N THR A 73 15.55 -4.96 -10.68
CA THR A 73 15.89 -6.33 -10.25
C THR A 73 14.91 -6.82 -9.19
N LEU A 74 14.68 -6.03 -8.15
CA LEU A 74 13.76 -6.41 -7.08
C LEU A 74 12.32 -6.52 -7.58
N THR A 75 11.85 -5.56 -8.37
CA THR A 75 10.50 -5.57 -8.94
C THR A 75 10.28 -6.79 -9.82
N ALA A 76 11.22 -7.15 -10.69
CA ALA A 76 11.14 -8.34 -11.52
C ALA A 76 11.06 -9.63 -10.68
N SER A 77 11.87 -9.73 -9.62
CA SER A 77 11.86 -10.87 -8.70
C SER A 77 10.50 -10.99 -7.97
N VAL A 78 9.97 -9.88 -7.45
CA VAL A 78 8.66 -9.86 -6.77
C VAL A 78 7.54 -10.24 -7.73
N ILE A 79 7.51 -9.68 -8.95
CA ILE A 79 6.50 -10.02 -9.97
C ILE A 79 6.54 -11.52 -10.29
N SER A 80 7.73 -12.11 -10.46
CA SER A 80 7.87 -13.54 -10.70
C SER A 80 7.32 -14.39 -9.55
N LYS A 81 7.55 -13.99 -8.30
CA LYS A 81 7.01 -14.67 -7.13
C LYS A 81 5.49 -14.60 -7.05
N LEU A 82 4.90 -13.48 -7.51
CA LEU A 82 3.45 -13.28 -7.57
C LEU A 82 2.76 -14.08 -8.70
N GLU A 83 3.52 -14.66 -9.64
CA GLU A 83 2.94 -15.40 -10.78
C GLU A 83 2.10 -16.62 -10.37
N HIS A 84 2.37 -17.22 -9.22
CA HIS A 84 1.71 -18.45 -8.78
C HIS A 84 0.40 -18.20 -8.02
N SER A 85 0.30 -17.12 -7.24
CA SER A 85 -0.92 -16.72 -6.53
C SER A 85 -0.75 -15.33 -5.92
N LEU A 86 -1.87 -14.59 -5.79
CA LEU A 86 -1.88 -13.38 -4.97
C LEU A 86 -2.07 -13.78 -3.50
N PRO A 87 -1.14 -13.43 -2.61
CA PRO A 87 -1.29 -13.67 -1.19
C PRO A 87 -2.20 -12.60 -0.57
N TRP A 88 -3.50 -12.77 -0.71
CA TRP A 88 -4.49 -11.82 -0.19
C TRP A 88 -4.38 -11.63 1.32
N ARG A 89 -4.42 -10.39 1.76
CA ARG A 89 -4.61 -10.09 3.18
C ARG A 89 -6.00 -10.53 3.64
N PRO A 90 -6.15 -11.05 4.88
CA PRO A 90 -7.42 -11.56 5.38
C PRO A 90 -8.54 -10.50 5.33
N GLY A 91 -9.60 -10.77 4.58
CA GLY A 91 -10.76 -9.90 4.41
C GLY A 91 -10.65 -8.87 3.27
N ALA A 92 -9.47 -8.72 2.64
CA ALA A 92 -9.28 -7.72 1.60
C ALA A 92 -10.10 -8.03 0.33
N LEU A 93 -10.05 -9.27 -0.15
CA LEU A 93 -10.80 -9.66 -1.36
C LEU A 93 -12.31 -9.55 -1.15
N GLU A 94 -12.80 -9.99 0.01
CA GLU A 94 -14.22 -9.93 0.36
C GLU A 94 -14.73 -8.48 0.39
N LEU A 95 -13.99 -7.59 1.05
CA LEU A 95 -14.37 -6.17 1.11
C LEU A 95 -14.27 -5.47 -0.24
N LEU A 96 -13.20 -5.73 -1.03
CA LEU A 96 -13.08 -5.21 -2.40
C LEU A 96 -14.26 -5.65 -3.27
N THR A 97 -14.68 -6.91 -3.15
CA THR A 97 -15.80 -7.46 -3.91
C THR A 97 -17.13 -6.79 -3.51
N GLU A 98 -17.39 -6.62 -2.22
CA GLU A 98 -18.59 -5.96 -1.72
C GLU A 98 -18.65 -4.48 -2.16
N LEU A 99 -17.52 -3.75 -2.05
CA LEU A 99 -17.41 -2.36 -2.48
C LEU A 99 -17.68 -2.22 -3.99
N LYS A 100 -17.07 -3.09 -4.81
CA LYS A 100 -17.32 -3.11 -6.25
C LYS A 100 -18.78 -3.36 -6.59
N GLN A 101 -19.41 -4.35 -5.95
CA GLN A 101 -20.83 -4.65 -6.16
C GLN A 101 -21.74 -3.49 -5.76
N SER A 102 -21.35 -2.67 -4.79
CA SER A 102 -22.09 -1.48 -4.38
C SER A 102 -21.88 -0.27 -5.30
N GLY A 103 -20.97 -0.35 -6.27
CA GLY A 103 -20.58 0.77 -7.11
C GLY A 103 -19.77 1.85 -6.37
N MET A 104 -19.09 1.47 -5.27
CA MET A 104 -18.21 2.40 -4.52
C MET A 104 -16.96 2.69 -5.35
N PRO A 105 -16.64 3.97 -5.65
CA PRO A 105 -15.39 4.32 -6.30
C PRO A 105 -14.18 3.87 -5.49
N MET A 106 -13.19 3.27 -6.16
CA MET A 106 -11.98 2.77 -5.51
C MET A 106 -10.72 3.19 -6.27
N ALA A 107 -9.69 3.59 -5.53
CA ALA A 107 -8.36 3.79 -6.09
C ALA A 107 -7.32 2.97 -5.33
N LEU A 108 -6.36 2.41 -6.08
CA LEU A 108 -5.13 1.86 -5.55
C LEU A 108 -4.11 2.99 -5.43
N VAL A 109 -3.45 3.11 -4.27
CA VAL A 109 -2.48 4.18 -3.96
C VAL A 109 -1.26 3.53 -3.33
N THR A 110 -0.27 3.19 -4.14
CA THR A 110 0.93 2.44 -3.72
C THR A 110 2.22 3.22 -3.95
N MET A 111 3.27 2.88 -3.20
CA MET A 111 4.63 3.34 -3.45
C MET A 111 5.43 2.39 -4.33
N SER A 112 4.87 1.26 -4.70
CA SER A 112 5.41 0.37 -5.74
C SER A 112 5.40 1.06 -7.10
N MET A 113 6.33 0.66 -7.99
CA MET A 113 6.39 1.15 -9.37
C MET A 113 5.13 0.75 -10.14
N ARG A 114 4.75 1.55 -11.13
CA ARG A 114 3.59 1.30 -11.98
C ARG A 114 3.56 -0.13 -12.56
N THR A 115 4.70 -0.62 -13.01
CA THR A 115 4.83 -1.98 -13.55
C THR A 115 4.47 -3.06 -12.55
N ASN A 116 4.85 -2.89 -11.26
CA ASN A 116 4.49 -3.82 -10.20
C ASN A 116 3.00 -3.72 -9.84
N ALA A 117 2.47 -2.50 -9.70
CA ALA A 117 1.06 -2.28 -9.43
C ALA A 117 0.17 -2.89 -10.51
N ASP A 118 0.49 -2.68 -11.79
CA ASP A 118 -0.24 -3.27 -12.91
C ASP A 118 -0.15 -4.79 -12.92
N ALA A 119 1.01 -5.37 -12.59
CA ALA A 119 1.17 -6.81 -12.49
C ALA A 119 0.31 -7.43 -11.38
N VAL A 120 0.20 -6.76 -10.22
CA VAL A 120 -0.69 -7.18 -9.12
C VAL A 120 -2.15 -7.06 -9.54
N VAL A 121 -2.55 -5.89 -10.07
CA VAL A 121 -3.95 -5.63 -10.50
C VAL A 121 -4.39 -6.63 -11.57
N ALA A 122 -3.55 -6.95 -12.55
CA ALA A 122 -3.85 -7.93 -13.58
C ALA A 122 -4.14 -9.34 -13.03
N ARG A 123 -3.58 -9.67 -11.86
CA ARG A 123 -3.75 -10.98 -11.20
C ARG A 123 -4.94 -11.04 -10.24
N MET A 124 -5.61 -9.92 -9.99
CA MET A 124 -6.78 -9.88 -9.11
C MET A 124 -8.02 -10.60 -9.70
N GLY A 125 -7.98 -10.99 -10.99
CA GLY A 125 -9.07 -11.68 -11.67
C GLY A 125 -10.24 -10.77 -12.06
N GLU A 126 -10.38 -9.63 -11.39
CA GLU A 126 -11.41 -8.63 -11.64
C GLU A 126 -10.82 -7.21 -11.60
N LYS A 127 -11.46 -6.29 -12.34
CA LYS A 127 -11.13 -4.87 -12.26
C LYS A 127 -11.81 -4.26 -11.02
N PHE A 128 -11.10 -4.13 -9.92
CA PHE A 128 -11.60 -3.50 -8.70
C PHE A 128 -11.45 -1.96 -8.71
N PHE A 129 -10.36 -1.45 -9.25
CA PHE A 129 -10.00 -0.04 -9.14
C PHE A 129 -10.41 0.76 -10.38
N ASP A 130 -10.96 1.96 -10.14
CA ASP A 130 -11.20 2.97 -11.16
C ASP A 130 -9.91 3.72 -11.52
N LEU A 131 -8.97 3.78 -10.57
CA LEU A 131 -7.72 4.50 -10.67
C LEU A 131 -6.60 3.76 -9.93
N VAL A 132 -5.37 3.85 -10.46
CA VAL A 132 -4.14 3.43 -9.79
C VAL A 132 -3.20 4.62 -9.73
N ILE A 133 -2.65 4.92 -8.56
CA ILE A 133 -1.56 5.86 -8.33
C ILE A 133 -0.36 5.04 -7.87
N ALA A 134 0.71 5.07 -8.64
CA ALA A 134 1.96 4.37 -8.35
C ALA A 134 3.04 5.32 -7.85
N GLY A 135 4.09 4.78 -7.24
CA GLY A 135 5.16 5.56 -6.62
C GLY A 135 5.97 6.42 -7.59
N ASP A 136 6.10 6.00 -8.84
CA ASP A 136 6.76 6.74 -9.93
C ASP A 136 5.85 7.81 -10.61
N GLU A 137 4.62 7.96 -10.14
CA GLU A 137 3.67 8.92 -10.70
C GLU A 137 3.43 10.14 -9.80
N VAL A 138 4.13 10.23 -8.67
CA VAL A 138 4.03 11.34 -7.71
C VAL A 138 5.38 12.02 -7.53
N GLU A 139 5.37 13.30 -7.25
CA GLU A 139 6.58 14.05 -6.95
C GLU A 139 7.06 13.74 -5.53
N HIS A 140 6.13 13.63 -4.61
CA HIS A 140 6.39 13.36 -3.21
C HIS A 140 5.62 12.10 -2.76
N GLY A 141 6.34 11.01 -2.55
CA GLY A 141 5.78 9.76 -2.04
C GLY A 141 5.39 9.83 -0.56
N LYS A 142 4.71 8.78 -0.05
CA LYS A 142 4.41 8.63 1.37
C LYS A 142 5.68 8.81 2.23
N PRO A 143 5.65 9.58 3.33
CA PRO A 143 4.50 10.05 4.10
C PRO A 143 3.88 11.39 3.64
N HIS A 144 4.32 11.97 2.51
CA HIS A 144 3.68 13.16 1.96
C HIS A 144 2.24 12.84 1.52
N PRO A 145 1.25 13.76 1.69
CA PRO A 145 -0.16 13.47 1.38
C PRO A 145 -0.49 13.41 -0.11
N GLU A 146 0.45 13.78 -0.99
CA GLU A 146 0.23 13.91 -2.42
C GLU A 146 -0.42 12.69 -3.08
N PRO A 147 -0.01 11.43 -2.81
CA PRO A 147 -0.59 10.26 -3.46
C PRO A 147 -2.11 10.16 -3.23
N TYR A 148 -2.56 10.37 -1.99
CA TYR A 148 -3.97 10.32 -1.63
C TYR A 148 -4.76 11.51 -2.15
N LEU A 149 -4.20 12.72 -2.08
CA LEU A 149 -4.80 13.93 -2.65
C LEU A 149 -4.95 13.82 -4.17
N LYS A 150 -3.94 13.24 -4.86
CA LYS A 150 -3.98 12.98 -6.30
C LYS A 150 -5.09 12.00 -6.65
N ALA A 151 -5.21 10.90 -5.88
CA ALA A 151 -6.26 9.90 -6.08
C ALA A 151 -7.66 10.51 -5.94
N ALA A 152 -7.95 11.24 -4.85
CA ALA A 152 -9.24 11.87 -4.63
C ALA A 152 -9.57 12.90 -5.72
N ARG A 153 -8.58 13.72 -6.11
CA ARG A 153 -8.75 14.70 -7.20
C ARG A 153 -9.12 14.03 -8.53
N LEU A 154 -8.45 12.95 -8.89
CA LEU A 154 -8.70 12.24 -10.15
C LEU A 154 -10.02 11.46 -10.14
N LEU A 155 -10.47 10.99 -8.97
CA LEU A 155 -11.80 10.42 -8.80
C LEU A 155 -12.90 11.49 -8.75
N GLY A 156 -12.56 12.77 -8.63
CA GLY A 156 -13.53 13.87 -8.56
C GLY A 156 -14.28 13.93 -7.22
N VAL A 157 -13.67 13.51 -6.12
CA VAL A 157 -14.27 13.45 -4.78
C VAL A 157 -13.52 14.30 -3.76
N ASP A 158 -14.20 14.72 -2.68
CA ASP A 158 -13.53 15.36 -1.54
C ASP A 158 -12.77 14.31 -0.73
N ILE A 159 -11.48 14.54 -0.51
CA ILE A 159 -10.62 13.63 0.27
C ILE A 159 -11.15 13.40 1.69
N LYS A 160 -11.83 14.37 2.28
CA LYS A 160 -12.41 14.27 3.61
C LYS A 160 -13.59 13.28 3.70
N ASP A 161 -14.18 12.93 2.56
CA ASP A 161 -15.23 11.93 2.44
C ASP A 161 -14.69 10.58 1.97
N CYS A 162 -13.35 10.44 1.83
CA CYS A 162 -12.70 9.18 1.49
C CYS A 162 -12.25 8.43 2.74
N ILE A 163 -12.29 7.10 2.65
CA ILE A 163 -11.62 6.20 3.60
C ILE A 163 -10.33 5.71 2.95
N ALA A 164 -9.22 5.71 3.69
CA ALA A 164 -7.95 5.18 3.24
C ALA A 164 -7.50 4.03 4.14
N PHE A 165 -7.11 2.90 3.53
CA PHE A 165 -6.55 1.74 4.23
C PHE A 165 -5.05 1.67 4.04
N GLU A 166 -4.33 1.40 5.14
CA GLU A 166 -2.86 1.38 5.20
C GLU A 166 -2.33 0.40 6.24
N ASP A 167 -1.17 -0.21 5.98
CA ASP A 167 -0.51 -1.12 6.91
C ASP A 167 0.76 -0.54 7.55
N SER A 168 1.29 0.55 6.99
CA SER A 168 2.59 1.13 7.37
C SER A 168 2.46 2.47 8.10
N ILE A 169 3.50 2.84 8.88
CA ILE A 169 3.55 4.14 9.56
C ILE A 169 3.64 5.29 8.54
N SER A 170 4.43 5.11 7.50
CA SER A 170 4.62 6.11 6.44
C SER A 170 3.32 6.35 5.68
N GLY A 171 2.67 5.27 5.24
CA GLY A 171 1.43 5.35 4.51
C GLY A 171 0.27 5.91 5.33
N LEU A 172 0.13 5.45 6.59
CA LEU A 172 -0.91 5.97 7.46
C LEU A 172 -0.74 7.47 7.74
N LYS A 173 0.50 7.96 7.94
CA LYS A 173 0.79 9.40 8.04
C LYS A 173 0.40 10.16 6.77
N SER A 174 0.66 9.59 5.60
CA SER A 174 0.28 10.17 4.30
C SER A 174 -1.25 10.31 4.19
N ALA A 175 -1.98 9.25 4.51
CA ALA A 175 -3.44 9.25 4.51
C ALA A 175 -4.03 10.24 5.55
N GLU A 176 -3.50 10.25 6.79
CA GLU A 176 -3.89 11.20 7.84
C GLU A 176 -3.64 12.66 7.39
N ALA A 177 -2.44 12.94 6.86
CA ALA A 177 -2.06 14.28 6.39
C ALA A 177 -2.88 14.75 5.18
N SER A 178 -3.42 13.84 4.37
CA SER A 178 -4.30 14.18 3.25
C SER A 178 -5.68 14.68 3.70
N GLY A 179 -6.09 14.34 4.92
CA GLY A 179 -7.42 14.61 5.46
C GLY A 179 -8.43 13.49 5.22
N ALA A 180 -8.03 12.36 4.64
CA ALA A 180 -8.86 11.16 4.54
C ALA A 180 -9.15 10.57 5.93
N ILE A 181 -10.21 9.78 6.03
CA ILE A 181 -10.45 8.91 7.18
C ILE A 181 -9.51 7.72 7.07
N ALA A 182 -8.32 7.86 7.69
CA ALA A 182 -7.27 6.87 7.62
C ALA A 182 -7.49 5.73 8.62
N ILE A 183 -7.41 4.48 8.14
CA ILE A 183 -7.55 3.27 8.95
C ILE A 183 -6.29 2.44 8.77
N GLY A 184 -5.53 2.28 9.86
CA GLY A 184 -4.35 1.44 9.88
C GLY A 184 -4.70 -0.03 10.12
N ILE A 185 -4.15 -0.93 9.31
CA ILE A 185 -4.30 -2.39 9.43
C ILE A 185 -2.90 -3.00 9.51
N PRO A 186 -2.29 -3.03 10.72
CA PRO A 186 -0.91 -3.48 10.88
C PRO A 186 -0.66 -4.85 10.27
N ASN A 187 0.47 -5.01 9.57
CA ASN A 187 0.97 -6.26 9.05
C ASN A 187 2.28 -6.65 9.76
N MET A 188 3.41 -6.47 9.10
CA MET A 188 4.73 -6.84 9.63
C MET A 188 5.20 -5.90 10.75
N ILE A 189 4.82 -4.63 10.69
CA ILE A 189 5.24 -3.63 11.68
C ILE A 189 4.07 -3.19 12.57
N LYS A 190 4.38 -2.96 13.83
CA LYS A 190 3.42 -2.40 14.78
C LYS A 190 3.26 -0.90 14.53
N ILE A 191 2.04 -0.47 14.24
CA ILE A 191 1.69 0.95 14.15
C ILE A 191 1.39 1.48 15.56
N PRO A 192 2.06 2.56 16.01
CA PRO A 192 1.81 3.14 17.32
C PRO A 192 0.37 3.70 17.43
N GLU A 193 -0.28 3.43 18.54
CA GLU A 193 -1.53 4.10 18.89
C GLU A 193 -1.29 5.59 19.12
N GLN A 194 -2.20 6.42 18.64
CA GLN A 194 -2.19 7.88 18.83
C GLN A 194 -3.63 8.37 18.97
N PRO A 195 -3.87 9.47 19.71
CA PRO A 195 -5.20 10.06 19.82
C PRO A 195 -5.81 10.36 18.44
N GLY A 196 -7.02 9.85 18.20
CA GLY A 196 -7.73 10.03 16.94
C GLY A 196 -7.38 9.08 15.81
N ARG A 197 -6.28 8.31 15.93
CA ARG A 197 -5.88 7.27 14.98
C ARG A 197 -6.80 6.06 15.07
N ILE A 198 -7.19 5.52 13.91
CA ILE A 198 -8.05 4.35 13.82
C ILE A 198 -7.16 3.17 13.42
N LEU A 199 -7.14 2.13 14.24
CA LEU A 199 -6.43 0.89 13.95
C LEU A 199 -7.41 -0.28 14.01
N TRP A 200 -7.42 -1.07 12.95
CA TRP A 200 -8.15 -2.35 12.89
C TRP A 200 -7.15 -3.50 12.83
N PRO A 201 -7.37 -4.56 13.58
CA PRO A 201 -6.43 -5.70 13.59
C PRO A 201 -6.44 -6.49 12.29
N THR A 202 -7.51 -6.40 11.51
CA THR A 202 -7.72 -7.15 10.26
C THR A 202 -8.91 -6.56 9.49
N LEU A 203 -8.99 -6.84 8.17
CA LEU A 203 -10.19 -6.61 7.35
C LEU A 203 -11.17 -7.79 7.39
N ARG A 204 -10.83 -8.90 8.06
CA ARG A 204 -11.71 -10.06 8.12
C ARG A 204 -13.05 -9.71 8.76
N GLY A 205 -14.13 -9.91 8.00
CA GLY A 205 -15.49 -9.62 8.44
C GLY A 205 -15.89 -8.14 8.42
N VAL A 206 -15.01 -7.25 7.94
CA VAL A 206 -15.33 -5.84 7.69
C VAL A 206 -16.28 -5.74 6.49
N THR A 207 -17.28 -4.91 6.61
CA THR A 207 -18.36 -4.70 5.62
C THR A 207 -18.47 -3.24 5.22
N ILE A 208 -19.24 -2.94 4.16
CA ILE A 208 -19.60 -1.56 3.80
C ILE A 208 -20.31 -0.85 4.97
N SER A 209 -21.10 -1.54 5.76
CA SER A 209 -21.79 -0.95 6.91
C SER A 209 -20.81 -0.38 7.93
N ASP A 210 -19.71 -1.09 8.20
CA ASP A 210 -18.66 -0.62 9.10
C ASP A 210 -18.01 0.67 8.58
N LEU A 211 -17.81 0.75 7.25
CA LEU A 211 -17.26 1.95 6.60
C LEU A 211 -18.23 3.13 6.67
N GLN A 212 -19.51 2.90 6.50
CA GLN A 212 -20.54 3.94 6.64
C GLN A 212 -20.62 4.47 8.07
N ASP A 213 -20.55 3.59 9.06
CA ASP A 213 -20.59 3.94 10.47
C ASP A 213 -19.39 4.78 10.88
N ILE A 214 -18.18 4.41 10.45
CA ILE A 214 -16.97 5.16 10.76
C ILE A 214 -16.96 6.52 10.06
N HIS A 215 -17.40 6.57 8.81
CA HIS A 215 -17.53 7.81 8.04
C HIS A 215 -18.51 8.76 8.74
N GLN A 216 -19.69 8.28 9.13
CA GLN A 216 -20.68 9.08 9.84
C GLN A 216 -20.16 9.63 11.18
N LYS A 217 -19.48 8.79 11.97
CA LYS A 217 -18.87 9.21 13.25
C LYS A 217 -17.83 10.31 13.07
N LYS A 218 -16.97 10.20 12.04
CA LYS A 218 -15.92 11.19 11.76
C LYS A 218 -16.46 12.51 11.21
N ARG A 219 -17.53 12.47 10.44
CA ARG A 219 -18.17 13.70 9.91
C ARG A 219 -19.01 14.45 10.96
N ALA A 220 -19.34 13.83 12.07
CA ALA A 220 -20.08 14.44 13.18
C ALA A 220 -19.16 15.11 14.23
N GLN A 221 -17.85 14.96 14.12
CA GLN A 221 -16.83 15.60 14.98
C GLN A 221 -16.32 16.90 14.36
#